data_c7581a13b94d0c1c5eb2b376622431e6
#
_entry.id   c7581a13b94d0c1c5eb2b376622431e6
#
_cell.length_a   1.000
_cell.length_b   1.000
_cell.length_c   1.000
_cell.angle_alpha   90.00
_cell.angle_beta   90.00
_cell.angle_gamma   90.00
#
_symmetry.space_group_name_H-M   'P 1'
#
loop_
_entity.id
_entity.type
_entity.pdbx_description
1 polymer ?
#
loop_
_entity_poly.entity_id
_entity_poly.type
_entity_poly.pdbx_seq_one_letter_code
_entity_poly.pdbx_strand_id
1 'polypeptide(L)'
;YDICGKKMIETFIKYWPKDVHLYAYWQQQEPEIFADNVHYIDLYEQNPHLQRFVFDNQIEPHRNGMINGEYDFQRDGVKFSHKVFAQTHRIKHTKADVLLYLDADTYTHTTPNLDYLDSIMPEDHLCTYFGRPRLYDETGFYMHNPKHYKAIVWADALEKIYTEGEL
;
A
#
# COMPACT_ATOMS: atom_id res chain seq x y z
N TYR A 1 0.53 10.43 9.64
CA TYR A 1 0.09 11.38 8.61
C TYR A 1 0.95 12.65 8.63
N ASP A 2 1.11 13.31 9.77
CA ASP A 2 1.73 14.65 9.86
C ASP A 2 3.18 14.75 9.35
N ILE A 3 3.95 13.69 9.45
CA ILE A 3 5.38 13.73 9.11
C ILE A 3 5.63 13.28 7.66
N CYS A 4 5.07 12.14 7.28
CA CYS A 4 5.37 11.51 5.98
C CYS A 4 4.24 11.69 4.97
N GLY A 5 3.02 11.32 5.33
CA GLY A 5 1.88 11.31 4.41
C GLY A 5 1.51 12.68 3.86
N LYS A 6 1.62 13.73 4.66
CA LYS A 6 1.37 15.11 4.22
C LYS A 6 2.32 15.51 3.08
N LYS A 7 3.61 15.30 3.27
CA LYS A 7 4.64 15.63 2.26
C LYS A 7 4.49 14.79 1.00
N MET A 8 4.13 13.51 1.13
CA MET A 8 3.85 12.63 -0.01
C MET A 8 2.71 13.21 -0.86
N ILE A 9 1.58 13.59 -0.24
CA ILE A 9 0.41 14.15 -0.92
C ILE A 9 0.74 15.52 -1.55
N GLU A 10 1.42 16.42 -0.84
CA GLU A 10 1.83 17.72 -1.38
C GLU A 10 2.71 17.57 -2.62
N THR A 11 3.66 16.64 -2.60
CA THR A 11 4.54 16.40 -3.75
C THR A 11 3.83 15.66 -4.87
N PHE A 12 2.86 14.80 -4.57
CA PHE A 12 1.98 14.21 -5.57
C PHE A 12 1.20 15.30 -6.32
N ILE A 13 0.48 16.16 -5.60
CA ILE A 13 -0.30 17.27 -6.18
C ILE A 13 0.57 18.18 -7.05
N LYS A 14 1.82 18.38 -6.66
CA LYS A 14 2.75 19.28 -7.35
C LYS A 14 3.31 18.70 -8.64
N TYR A 15 3.62 17.41 -8.66
CA TYR A 15 4.45 16.83 -9.72
C TYR A 15 3.72 15.82 -10.62
N TRP A 16 2.65 15.19 -10.12
CA TRP A 16 1.94 14.19 -10.92
C TRP A 16 0.91 14.84 -11.86
N PRO A 17 0.68 14.26 -13.04
CA PRO A 17 -0.39 14.69 -13.94
C PRO A 17 -1.76 14.61 -13.27
N LYS A 18 -2.68 15.50 -13.65
CA LYS A 18 -4.01 15.60 -13.01
C LYS A 18 -4.95 14.43 -13.33
N ASP A 19 -4.69 13.69 -14.36
CA ASP A 19 -5.39 12.47 -14.76
C ASP A 19 -4.88 11.21 -14.01
N VAL A 20 -3.78 11.34 -13.27
CA VAL A 20 -3.34 10.32 -12.32
C VAL A 20 -4.00 10.57 -10.97
N HIS A 21 -4.64 9.55 -10.41
CA HIS A 21 -5.39 9.63 -9.16
C HIS A 21 -4.64 8.98 -8.00
N LEU A 22 -4.50 9.69 -6.89
CA LEU A 22 -3.97 9.17 -5.63
C LEU A 22 -5.11 8.68 -4.74
N TYR A 23 -5.03 7.44 -4.29
CA TYR A 23 -5.90 6.86 -3.28
C TYR A 23 -5.13 6.73 -1.96
N ALA A 24 -5.31 7.70 -1.08
CA ALA A 24 -4.64 7.77 0.21
C ALA A 24 -5.49 7.05 1.28
N TYR A 25 -5.01 5.89 1.71
CA TYR A 25 -5.62 5.17 2.83
C TYR A 25 -5.18 5.77 4.15
N TRP A 26 -6.13 6.11 4.99
CA TRP A 26 -5.89 6.74 6.28
C TRP A 26 -6.62 6.01 7.41
N GLN A 27 -6.21 6.33 8.65
CA GLN A 27 -6.86 5.86 9.87
C GLN A 27 -6.62 6.88 10.98
N GLN A 28 -7.59 7.04 11.87
CA GLN A 28 -7.53 7.84 13.11
C GLN A 28 -7.44 9.35 12.93
N GLN A 29 -6.82 9.88 11.88
CA GLN A 29 -6.64 11.31 11.68
C GLN A 29 -7.24 11.73 10.34
N GLU A 30 -8.14 12.71 10.38
CA GLU A 30 -8.76 13.25 9.17
C GLU A 30 -7.73 13.94 8.25
N PRO A 31 -7.86 13.76 6.93
CA PRO A 31 -7.02 14.46 5.96
C PRO A 31 -7.25 15.98 5.98
N GLU A 32 -6.18 16.75 5.75
CA GLU A 32 -6.22 18.22 5.72
C GLU A 32 -5.99 18.81 4.32
N ILE A 33 -5.43 18.03 3.39
CA ILE A 33 -5.06 18.49 2.04
C ILE A 33 -6.03 17.89 1.03
N PHE A 34 -6.69 18.72 0.24
CA PHE A 34 -7.68 18.30 -0.75
C PHE A 34 -7.27 18.73 -2.15
N ALA A 35 -7.44 17.83 -3.12
CA ALA A 35 -7.31 18.11 -4.55
C ALA A 35 -8.22 17.14 -5.31
N ASP A 36 -8.64 17.51 -6.53
CA ASP A 36 -9.62 16.74 -7.33
C ASP A 36 -9.15 15.32 -7.65
N ASN A 37 -7.84 15.12 -7.74
CA ASN A 37 -7.23 13.82 -8.03
C ASN A 37 -6.66 13.12 -6.78
N VAL A 38 -7.04 13.54 -5.57
CA VAL A 38 -6.68 12.89 -4.31
C VAL A 38 -7.95 12.38 -3.62
N HIS A 39 -8.00 11.07 -3.40
CA HIS A 39 -9.14 10.39 -2.81
C HIS A 39 -8.72 9.76 -1.48
N TYR A 40 -9.42 10.11 -0.42
CA TYR A 40 -9.17 9.57 0.91
C TYR A 40 -10.11 8.41 1.21
N ILE A 41 -9.54 7.32 1.71
CA ILE A 41 -10.29 6.11 2.05
C ILE A 41 -9.99 5.75 3.50
N ASP A 42 -11.01 5.67 4.34
CA ASP A 42 -10.86 5.13 5.68
C ASP A 42 -10.55 3.63 5.59
N LEU A 43 -9.36 3.27 6.05
CA LEU A 43 -8.85 1.91 5.89
C LEU A 43 -9.66 0.89 6.71
N TYR A 44 -10.08 1.26 7.92
CA TYR A 44 -10.82 0.36 8.79
C TYR A 44 -12.29 0.23 8.40
N GLU A 45 -12.92 1.32 7.96
CA GLU A 45 -14.28 1.29 7.45
C GLU A 45 -14.40 0.33 6.25
N GLN A 46 -13.42 0.39 5.35
CA GLN A 46 -13.41 -0.47 4.15
C GLN A 46 -12.93 -1.89 4.40
N ASN A 47 -12.24 -2.15 5.52
CA ASN A 47 -11.63 -3.46 5.83
C ASN A 47 -11.92 -3.90 7.28
N PRO A 48 -13.15 -4.37 7.59
CA PRO A 48 -13.49 -4.86 8.95
C PRO A 48 -12.61 -6.03 9.42
N HIS A 49 -12.13 -6.85 8.50
CA HIS A 49 -11.22 -7.97 8.83
C HIS A 49 -9.85 -7.46 9.31
N LEU A 50 -9.33 -6.38 8.71
CA LEU A 50 -8.14 -5.73 9.20
C LEU A 50 -8.33 -5.19 10.62
N GLN A 51 -9.43 -4.48 10.87
CA GLN A 51 -9.72 -3.95 12.19
C GLN A 51 -9.75 -5.06 13.25
N ARG A 52 -10.36 -6.18 12.93
CA ARG A 52 -10.39 -7.36 13.79
C ARG A 52 -8.99 -7.93 14.01
N PHE A 53 -8.20 -8.12 12.94
CA PHE A 53 -6.83 -8.62 13.03
C PHE A 53 -5.98 -7.73 13.93
N VAL A 54 -6.03 -6.41 13.74
CA VAL A 54 -5.29 -5.46 14.56
C VAL A 54 -5.71 -5.55 16.03
N PHE A 55 -7.01 -5.57 16.32
CA PHE A 55 -7.53 -5.68 17.68
C PHE A 55 -7.03 -6.96 18.37
N ASP A 56 -7.09 -8.10 17.69
CA ASP A 56 -6.72 -9.39 18.24
C ASP A 56 -5.19 -9.55 18.44
N ASN A 57 -4.36 -8.80 17.67
CA ASN A 57 -2.90 -8.99 17.65
C ASN A 57 -2.08 -7.81 18.18
N GLN A 58 -2.67 -6.67 18.49
CA GLN A 58 -1.92 -5.46 18.92
C GLN A 58 -1.11 -5.64 20.22
N ILE A 59 -1.48 -6.59 21.06
CA ILE A 59 -0.80 -6.90 22.32
C ILE A 59 -0.03 -8.23 22.26
N GLU A 60 -0.14 -8.97 21.15
CA GLU A 60 0.52 -10.26 21.00
C GLU A 60 2.01 -10.05 20.68
N PRO A 61 2.92 -10.49 21.56
CA PRO A 61 4.35 -10.54 21.24
C PRO A 61 4.56 -11.32 19.92
N HIS A 62 5.57 -10.96 19.17
CA HIS A 62 5.89 -11.52 17.85
C HIS A 62 4.96 -11.11 16.70
N ARG A 63 3.77 -10.55 16.96
CA ARG A 63 2.88 -10.02 15.90
C ARG A 63 2.86 -8.50 15.84
N ASN A 64 3.13 -7.85 16.96
CA ASN A 64 3.22 -6.39 17.08
C ASN A 64 4.68 -5.86 17.05
N GLY A 65 5.62 -6.68 16.63
CA GLY A 65 7.04 -6.33 16.56
C GLY A 65 7.80 -6.40 17.90
N MET A 66 7.14 -6.73 19.02
CA MET A 66 7.80 -6.82 20.32
C MET A 66 8.44 -8.20 20.51
N ILE A 67 9.77 -8.27 20.45
CA ILE A 67 10.56 -9.49 20.62
C ILE A 67 11.46 -9.34 21.83
N ASN A 68 11.26 -10.16 22.86
CA ASN A 68 12.05 -10.13 24.11
C ASN A 68 12.12 -8.73 24.76
N GLY A 69 11.06 -7.91 24.62
CA GLY A 69 11.00 -6.55 25.16
C GLY A 69 11.61 -5.46 24.27
N GLU A 70 12.13 -5.81 23.11
CA GLU A 70 12.65 -4.88 22.11
C GLU A 70 11.74 -4.83 20.88
N TYR A 71 11.62 -3.67 20.25
CA TYR A 71 10.82 -3.49 19.04
C TYR A 71 11.63 -3.79 17.78
N ASP A 72 11.18 -4.77 17.01
CA ASP A 72 11.70 -5.12 15.68
C ASP A 72 10.62 -4.84 14.63
N PHE A 73 10.79 -3.77 13.87
CA PHE A 73 9.83 -3.37 12.84
C PHE A 73 9.63 -4.41 11.73
N GLN A 74 10.62 -5.27 11.46
CA GLN A 74 10.54 -6.31 10.43
C GLN A 74 9.58 -7.44 10.82
N ARG A 75 9.26 -7.53 12.10
CA ARG A 75 8.34 -8.53 12.66
C ARG A 75 7.01 -7.94 13.11
N ASP A 76 6.73 -6.68 12.74
CA ASP A 76 5.47 -6.03 13.05
C ASP A 76 4.39 -6.38 12.01
N GLY A 77 3.79 -7.56 12.15
CA GLY A 77 2.69 -8.02 11.32
C GLY A 77 1.46 -7.11 11.40
N VAL A 78 1.22 -6.50 12.56
CA VAL A 78 0.12 -5.53 12.74
C VAL A 78 0.35 -4.29 11.87
N LYS A 79 1.55 -3.73 11.87
CA LYS A 79 1.90 -2.59 11.03
C LYS A 79 1.83 -2.93 9.54
N PHE A 80 2.39 -4.05 9.13
CA PHE A 80 2.39 -4.47 7.72
C PHE A 80 1.00 -4.85 7.21
N SER A 81 0.09 -5.32 8.07
CA SER A 81 -1.29 -5.60 7.67
C SER A 81 -1.99 -4.39 7.06
N HIS A 82 -1.77 -3.18 7.57
CA HIS A 82 -2.36 -1.95 7.01
C HIS A 82 -1.97 -1.73 5.54
N LYS A 83 -0.70 -1.95 5.22
CA LYS A 83 -0.18 -1.89 3.84
C LYS A 83 -0.86 -2.91 2.95
N VAL A 84 -0.93 -4.16 3.39
CA VAL A 84 -1.51 -5.26 2.64
C VAL A 84 -2.99 -5.00 2.35
N PHE A 85 -3.78 -4.65 3.36
CA PHE A 85 -5.21 -4.43 3.17
C PHE A 85 -5.53 -3.17 2.34
N ALA A 86 -4.71 -2.13 2.39
CA ALA A 86 -4.84 -0.98 1.49
C ALA A 86 -4.64 -1.39 0.02
N GLN A 87 -3.61 -2.19 -0.24
CA GLN A 87 -3.27 -2.67 -1.58
C GLN A 87 -4.34 -3.61 -2.13
N THR A 88 -4.70 -4.63 -1.38
CA THR A 88 -5.68 -5.63 -1.82
C THR A 88 -7.06 -5.03 -2.02
N HIS A 89 -7.48 -4.12 -1.13
CA HIS A 89 -8.70 -3.36 -1.32
C HIS A 89 -8.68 -2.57 -2.65
N ARG A 90 -7.56 -1.88 -2.95
CA ARG A 90 -7.51 -1.10 -4.20
C ARG A 90 -7.51 -1.99 -5.43
N ILE A 91 -6.82 -3.13 -5.41
CA ILE A 91 -6.83 -4.12 -6.50
C ILE A 91 -8.26 -4.61 -6.78
N LYS A 92 -9.02 -4.91 -5.74
CA LYS A 92 -10.41 -5.41 -5.85
C LYS A 92 -11.41 -4.35 -6.31
N HIS A 93 -11.14 -3.06 -6.08
CA HIS A 93 -12.10 -1.97 -6.28
C HIS A 93 -11.62 -0.90 -7.27
N THR A 94 -10.80 -1.27 -8.25
CA THR A 94 -10.33 -0.34 -9.28
C THR A 94 -10.79 -0.72 -10.67
N LYS A 95 -10.80 0.28 -11.55
CA LYS A 95 -10.95 0.11 -13.01
C LYS A 95 -9.72 0.59 -13.78
N ALA A 96 -8.68 1.02 -13.06
CA ALA A 96 -7.44 1.47 -13.66
C ALA A 96 -6.74 0.33 -14.41
N ASP A 97 -5.93 0.68 -15.39
CA ASP A 97 -5.09 -0.29 -16.11
C ASP A 97 -3.90 -0.73 -15.27
N VAL A 98 -3.33 0.21 -14.52
CA VAL A 98 -2.19 -0.02 -13.65
C VAL A 98 -2.40 0.66 -12.31
N LEU A 99 -2.01 0.00 -11.24
CA LEU A 99 -1.91 0.55 -9.89
C LEU A 99 -0.43 0.68 -9.53
N LEU A 100 -0.03 1.88 -9.12
CA LEU A 100 1.27 2.12 -8.53
C LEU A 100 1.11 2.23 -7.02
N TYR A 101 1.84 1.41 -6.28
CA TYR A 101 1.94 1.52 -4.84
C TYR A 101 3.16 2.36 -4.45
N LEU A 102 2.96 3.28 -3.51
CA LEU A 102 4.00 4.08 -2.89
C LEU A 102 3.87 4.01 -1.37
N ASP A 103 4.97 3.78 -0.65
CA ASP A 103 4.99 3.94 0.80
C ASP A 103 4.77 5.42 1.17
N ALA A 104 4.09 5.67 2.30
CA ALA A 104 3.70 7.01 2.74
C ALA A 104 4.89 7.95 3.04
N ASP A 105 6.09 7.42 3.20
CA ASP A 105 7.34 8.18 3.36
C ASP A 105 8.06 8.47 2.03
N THR A 106 7.49 8.02 0.93
CA THR A 106 7.97 8.33 -0.43
C THR A 106 7.47 9.71 -0.85
N TYR A 107 8.32 10.53 -1.44
CA TYR A 107 7.92 11.80 -2.02
C TYR A 107 8.55 12.05 -3.39
N THR A 108 7.80 12.75 -4.24
CA THR A 108 8.16 12.99 -5.63
C THR A 108 8.97 14.28 -5.77
N HIS A 109 10.09 14.24 -6.47
CA HIS A 109 10.96 15.41 -6.70
C HIS A 109 10.75 16.08 -8.05
N THR A 110 10.25 15.32 -9.03
CA THR A 110 10.06 15.78 -10.41
C THR A 110 8.88 15.05 -11.03
N THR A 111 8.36 15.58 -12.12
CA THR A 111 7.26 14.94 -12.86
C THR A 111 7.67 13.54 -13.31
N PRO A 112 6.92 12.50 -12.94
CA PRO A 112 7.19 11.14 -13.39
C PRO A 112 7.05 11.01 -14.90
N ASN A 113 7.89 10.19 -15.52
CA ASN A 113 7.72 9.81 -16.92
C ASN A 113 6.75 8.63 -17.00
N LEU A 114 5.49 8.91 -17.38
CA LEU A 114 4.45 7.89 -17.47
C LEU A 114 4.73 6.87 -18.57
N ASP A 115 5.32 7.24 -19.70
CA ASP A 115 5.69 6.30 -20.77
C ASP A 115 6.74 5.30 -20.28
N TYR A 116 7.66 5.76 -19.43
CA TYR A 116 8.62 4.85 -18.79
C TYR A 116 7.92 3.89 -17.81
N LEU A 117 7.02 4.38 -16.97
CA LEU A 117 6.27 3.54 -16.04
C LEU A 117 5.46 2.49 -16.79
N ASP A 118 4.78 2.87 -17.86
CA ASP A 118 4.04 1.96 -18.73
C ASP A 118 4.95 0.90 -19.35
N SER A 119 6.14 1.30 -19.83
CA SER A 119 7.11 0.40 -20.45
C SER A 119 7.66 -0.69 -19.52
N ILE A 120 7.65 -0.45 -18.19
CA ILE A 120 8.13 -1.42 -17.19
C ILE A 120 7.01 -2.27 -16.58
N MET A 121 5.77 -2.10 -17.01
CA MET A 121 4.61 -2.89 -16.60
C MET A 121 3.97 -3.59 -17.80
N PRO A 122 4.52 -4.72 -18.29
CA PRO A 122 3.94 -5.47 -19.39
C PRO A 122 2.54 -5.98 -19.06
N GLU A 123 1.63 -5.98 -20.06
CA GLU A 123 0.22 -6.35 -19.89
C GLU A 123 0.01 -7.77 -19.37
N ASP A 124 0.93 -8.69 -19.65
CA ASP A 124 0.88 -10.09 -19.22
C ASP A 124 1.50 -10.33 -17.83
N HIS A 125 2.02 -9.28 -17.18
CA HIS A 125 2.58 -9.37 -15.84
C HIS A 125 1.55 -9.00 -14.77
N LEU A 126 1.54 -9.74 -13.68
CA LEU A 126 0.71 -9.44 -12.50
C LEU A 126 1.23 -8.22 -11.76
N CYS A 127 2.55 -8.16 -11.57
CA CYS A 127 3.20 -7.05 -10.87
C CYS A 127 4.65 -6.86 -11.36
N THR A 128 5.14 -5.65 -11.13
CA THR A 128 6.53 -5.27 -11.35
C THR A 128 7.07 -4.58 -10.09
N TYR A 129 8.28 -4.91 -9.68
CA TYR A 129 8.95 -4.37 -8.51
C TYR A 129 10.46 -4.24 -8.75
N PHE A 130 11.14 -3.46 -7.91
CA PHE A 130 12.58 -3.33 -7.99
C PHE A 130 13.28 -4.44 -7.20
N GLY A 131 13.91 -5.37 -7.91
CA GLY A 131 14.77 -6.37 -7.30
C GLY A 131 16.05 -5.73 -6.73
N ARG A 132 16.45 -6.14 -5.53
CA ARG A 132 17.68 -5.69 -4.87
C ARG A 132 18.62 -6.88 -4.65
N PRO A 133 19.75 -6.96 -5.38
CA PRO A 133 20.69 -8.05 -5.21
C PRO A 133 21.13 -8.22 -3.74
N ARG A 134 20.99 -9.43 -3.20
CA ARG A 134 21.35 -9.81 -1.81
C ARG A 134 20.52 -9.16 -0.69
N LEU A 135 19.42 -8.50 -1.02
CA LEU A 135 18.46 -7.92 -0.08
C LEU A 135 17.05 -8.39 -0.43
N TYR A 136 16.09 -8.15 0.46
CA TYR A 136 14.68 -8.29 0.10
C TYR A 136 14.31 -7.30 -1.00
N ASP A 137 13.41 -7.72 -1.88
CA ASP A 137 12.90 -6.86 -2.94
C ASP A 137 12.27 -5.58 -2.37
N GLU A 138 12.34 -4.50 -3.17
CA GLU A 138 11.75 -3.22 -2.78
C GLU A 138 10.23 -3.30 -2.79
N THR A 139 9.62 -3.01 -1.65
CA THR A 139 8.17 -3.04 -1.49
C THR A 139 7.56 -1.66 -1.23
N GLY A 140 8.37 -0.61 -1.16
CA GLY A 140 7.94 0.79 -1.06
C GLY A 140 7.51 1.39 -2.39
N PHE A 141 7.88 0.74 -3.49
CA PHE A 141 7.48 1.06 -4.85
C PHE A 141 7.26 -0.23 -5.63
N TYR A 142 6.06 -0.47 -6.08
CA TYR A 142 5.77 -1.53 -7.04
C TYR A 142 4.48 -1.24 -7.82
N MET A 143 4.34 -1.89 -8.97
CA MET A 143 3.19 -1.73 -9.84
C MET A 143 2.40 -3.03 -9.94
N HIS A 144 1.09 -2.93 -10.04
CA HIS A 144 0.16 -4.02 -10.22
C HIS A 144 -0.71 -3.82 -11.44
N ASN A 145 -0.96 -4.92 -12.17
CA ASN A 145 -2.01 -5.01 -13.17
C ASN A 145 -3.28 -5.58 -12.52
N PRO A 146 -4.25 -4.75 -12.14
CA PRO A 146 -5.47 -5.23 -11.50
C PRO A 146 -6.40 -5.99 -12.47
N LYS A 147 -6.18 -5.89 -13.78
CA LYS A 147 -6.91 -6.62 -14.83
C LYS A 147 -6.33 -8.01 -15.11
N HIS A 148 -5.14 -8.30 -14.58
CA HIS A 148 -4.55 -9.63 -14.74
C HIS A 148 -5.44 -10.69 -14.07
N TYR A 149 -5.64 -11.83 -14.74
CA TYR A 149 -6.57 -12.89 -14.31
C TYR A 149 -6.27 -13.47 -12.89
N LYS A 150 -5.05 -13.32 -12.40
CA LYS A 150 -4.63 -13.72 -11.05
C LYS A 150 -4.73 -12.61 -10.01
N ALA A 151 -5.07 -11.38 -10.38
CA ALA A 151 -4.99 -10.25 -9.46
C ALA A 151 -5.87 -10.42 -8.21
N ILE A 152 -7.12 -10.84 -8.39
CA ILE A 152 -8.06 -11.08 -7.28
C ILE A 152 -7.61 -12.28 -6.44
N VAL A 153 -7.22 -13.37 -7.07
CA VAL A 153 -6.75 -14.59 -6.36
C VAL A 153 -5.51 -14.28 -5.52
N TRP A 154 -4.60 -13.47 -6.05
CA TRP A 154 -3.42 -13.02 -5.31
C TRP A 154 -3.80 -12.14 -4.12
N ALA A 155 -4.70 -11.17 -4.32
CA ALA A 155 -5.17 -10.30 -3.25
C ALA A 155 -5.86 -11.09 -2.13
N ASP A 156 -6.73 -12.05 -2.47
CA ASP A 156 -7.40 -12.93 -1.51
C ASP A 156 -6.41 -13.80 -0.73
N ALA A 157 -5.42 -14.38 -1.42
CA ALA A 157 -4.41 -15.19 -0.77
C ALA A 157 -3.56 -14.38 0.22
N LEU A 158 -3.22 -13.14 -0.15
CA LEU A 158 -2.44 -12.26 0.72
C LEU A 158 -3.22 -11.82 1.98
N GLU A 159 -4.53 -11.55 1.85
CA GLU A 159 -5.37 -11.25 3.02
C GLU A 159 -5.53 -12.45 3.95
N LYS A 160 -5.64 -13.65 3.41
CA LYS A 160 -5.79 -14.90 4.19
C LYS A 160 -4.60 -15.14 5.14
N ILE A 161 -3.38 -14.80 4.74
CA ILE A 161 -2.20 -14.91 5.59
C ILE A 161 -2.44 -14.20 6.93
N TYR A 162 -3.12 -13.05 6.91
CA TYR A 162 -3.45 -12.27 8.11
C TYR A 162 -4.73 -12.75 8.81
N THR A 163 -5.77 -13.07 8.07
CA THR A 163 -7.08 -13.41 8.66
C THR A 163 -7.18 -14.84 9.18
N GLU A 164 -6.43 -15.78 8.60
CA GLU A 164 -6.43 -17.20 8.98
C GLU A 164 -5.24 -17.58 9.90
N GLY A 165 -4.38 -16.62 10.22
CA GLY A 165 -3.30 -16.81 11.20
C GLY A 165 -2.10 -17.59 10.68
N GLU A 166 -1.83 -17.55 9.39
CA GLU A 166 -0.67 -18.19 8.76
C GLU A 166 0.63 -17.36 8.90
N LEU A 167 0.62 -16.31 9.72
CA LEU A 167 1.78 -15.47 10.05
C LEU A 167 2.59 -16.02 11.22
#